data_02a0f1b609226c5eea777b52abef4472
#
_entry.id   02a0f1b609226c5eea777b52abef4472
#
_cell.length_a   1.000
_cell.length_b   1.000
_cell.length_c   1.000
_cell.angle_alpha   90.00
_cell.angle_beta   90.00
_cell.angle_gamma   90.00
#
_symmetry.space_group_name_H-M   'P 1'
#
loop_
_entity.id
_entity.type
_entity.pdbx_description
1 polymer ?
#
loop_
_entity_poly.entity_id
_entity_poly.type
_entity_poly.pdbx_seq_one_letter_code
_entity_poly.pdbx_strand_id
1 'polypeptide(L)'
;RGRFSFDGLKRKRLDRPWIRRDGKLHPASWNEALEHVAAKLTSIPGNRIGAVAGDLVDVESVFALKALMAGLGSRNLDCRQDGAKIDGTRREHYLFNAGIAGVDEADALLIIGSNPRKEAPVLNARIRKRWGSGLMPVAVIGSQDVDLTYNAEHLGEGASALETLLDGSHAFAKVLTEAKRPMIILGRGAVAREDGAAVLAAAWALANQVGALTPDWHGF
;
A
#
# COMPACT_ATOMS: atom_id res chain seq x y z
N ARG A 1 -9.11 22.31 5.54
CA ARG A 1 -8.00 21.94 6.45
C ARG A 1 -6.69 22.62 6.06
N GLY A 2 -6.28 22.64 4.78
CA GLY A 2 -5.01 23.21 4.31
C GLY A 2 -4.76 24.66 4.73
N ARG A 3 -5.79 25.49 4.82
CA ARG A 3 -5.67 26.88 5.26
C ARG A 3 -5.16 27.02 6.70
N PHE A 4 -5.58 26.13 7.59
CA PHE A 4 -5.16 26.17 9.01
C PHE A 4 -3.77 25.55 9.23
N SER A 5 -3.32 24.68 8.31
CA SER A 5 -1.98 24.09 8.39
C SER A 5 -0.88 25.08 8.01
N PHE A 6 -1.22 26.12 7.24
CA PHE A 6 -0.24 27.10 6.74
C PHE A 6 0.50 27.85 7.86
N ASP A 7 -0.20 28.23 8.92
CA ASP A 7 0.40 28.99 10.02
C ASP A 7 1.49 28.22 10.77
N GLY A 8 1.38 26.88 10.81
CA GLY A 8 2.38 25.99 11.42
C GLY A 8 3.61 25.76 10.55
N LEU A 9 3.52 25.93 9.24
CA LEU A 9 4.60 25.61 8.30
C LEU A 9 5.84 26.50 8.44
N LYS A 10 5.69 27.70 8.95
CA LYS A 10 6.78 28.69 9.09
C LYS A 10 7.35 28.79 10.50
N ARG A 11 6.75 28.07 11.47
CA ARG A 11 7.14 28.17 12.88
C ARG A 11 7.83 26.90 13.35
N LYS A 12 8.92 27.06 14.11
CA LYS A 12 9.67 25.97 14.75
C LYS A 12 10.08 24.87 13.76
N ARG A 13 10.49 25.24 12.54
CA ARG A 13 11.01 24.32 11.52
C ARG A 13 12.53 24.26 11.60
N LEU A 14 13.07 23.06 11.43
CA LEU A 14 14.49 22.89 11.18
C LEU A 14 14.78 23.32 9.74
N ASP A 15 15.60 24.35 9.57
CA ASP A 15 15.96 24.95 8.28
C ASP A 15 17.40 24.65 7.86
N ARG A 16 18.16 24.00 8.73
CA ARG A 16 19.57 23.63 8.53
C ARG A 16 19.96 22.42 9.37
N PRO A 17 21.08 21.77 9.06
CA PRO A 17 21.64 20.71 9.91
C PRO A 17 22.09 21.23 11.26
N TRP A 18 22.08 20.36 12.26
CA TRP A 18 22.57 20.62 13.59
C TRP A 18 23.46 19.48 14.04
N ILE A 19 24.64 19.81 14.57
CA ILE A 19 25.62 18.84 15.10
C ILE A 19 25.76 19.04 16.60
N ARG A 20 25.80 17.93 17.35
CA ARG A 20 26.03 17.95 18.78
C ARG A 20 27.53 18.07 19.07
N ARG A 21 27.92 19.16 19.76
CA ARG A 21 29.27 19.39 20.29
C ARG A 21 29.14 19.73 21.76
N ASP A 22 29.95 19.12 22.63
CA ASP A 22 29.93 19.33 24.08
C ASP A 22 28.54 19.26 24.71
N GLY A 23 27.75 18.27 24.26
CA GLY A 23 26.38 18.03 24.74
C GLY A 23 25.32 18.97 24.18
N LYS A 24 25.67 20.05 23.48
CA LYS A 24 24.76 21.05 22.90
C LYS A 24 24.66 20.93 21.38
N LEU A 25 23.49 21.25 20.83
CA LEU A 25 23.26 21.31 19.38
C LEU A 25 23.74 22.67 18.85
N HIS A 26 24.54 22.65 17.79
CA HIS A 26 25.04 23.82 17.07
C HIS A 26 24.63 23.75 15.60
N PRO A 27 24.24 24.88 14.97
CA PRO A 27 24.02 24.92 13.54
C PRO A 27 25.27 24.51 12.77
N ALA A 28 25.08 23.79 11.68
CA ALA A 28 26.18 23.33 10.81
C ALA A 28 25.83 23.51 9.32
N SER A 29 26.83 23.53 8.46
CA SER A 29 26.62 23.42 7.02
C SER A 29 26.27 21.98 6.64
N TRP A 30 25.67 21.79 5.44
CA TRP A 30 25.40 20.45 4.92
C TRP A 30 26.68 19.63 4.73
N ASN A 31 27.76 20.24 4.24
CA ASN A 31 29.04 19.54 4.07
C ASN A 31 29.57 19.02 5.39
N GLU A 32 29.60 19.87 6.41
CA GLU A 32 30.04 19.51 7.76
C GLU A 32 29.16 18.40 8.37
N ALA A 33 27.85 18.47 8.18
CA ALA A 33 26.94 17.42 8.66
C ALA A 33 27.16 16.09 7.95
N LEU A 34 27.34 16.11 6.63
CA LEU A 34 27.58 14.90 5.81
C LEU A 34 28.93 14.28 6.14
N GLU A 35 30.00 15.08 6.32
CA GLU A 35 31.30 14.59 6.76
C GLU A 35 31.22 13.92 8.13
N HIS A 36 30.51 14.53 9.07
CA HIS A 36 30.30 13.95 10.39
C HIS A 36 29.53 12.62 10.33
N VAL A 37 28.47 12.53 9.53
CA VAL A 37 27.70 11.30 9.32
C VAL A 37 28.56 10.23 8.64
N ALA A 38 29.31 10.58 7.58
CA ALA A 38 30.17 9.65 6.87
C ALA A 38 31.25 9.05 7.79
N ALA A 39 31.91 9.90 8.58
CA ALA A 39 32.92 9.43 9.55
C ALA A 39 32.33 8.45 10.57
N LYS A 40 31.09 8.70 11.03
CA LYS A 40 30.38 7.79 11.91
C LYS A 40 30.03 6.46 11.25
N LEU A 41 29.44 6.50 10.07
CA LEU A 41 28.98 5.30 9.35
C LEU A 41 30.17 4.40 8.97
N THR A 42 31.29 4.99 8.51
CA THR A 42 32.49 4.21 8.13
C THR A 42 33.21 3.59 9.34
N SER A 43 32.97 4.10 10.54
CA SER A 43 33.54 3.53 11.77
C SER A 43 32.75 2.35 12.35
N ILE A 44 31.56 2.04 11.80
CA ILE A 44 30.65 1.02 12.28
C ILE A 44 30.62 -0.16 11.30
N PRO A 45 30.72 -1.42 11.74
CA PRO A 45 30.56 -2.57 10.86
C PRO A 45 29.18 -2.58 10.19
N GLY A 46 29.13 -2.88 8.88
CA GLY A 46 27.89 -2.81 8.08
C GLY A 46 26.71 -3.61 8.64
N ASN A 47 26.97 -4.76 9.26
CA ASN A 47 25.95 -5.58 9.91
C ASN A 47 25.29 -4.92 11.14
N ARG A 48 25.84 -3.83 11.64
CA ARG A 48 25.30 -3.03 12.75
C ARG A 48 24.63 -1.74 12.28
N ILE A 49 24.59 -1.49 10.98
CA ILE A 49 23.93 -0.35 10.36
C ILE A 49 22.60 -0.84 9.80
N GLY A 50 21.51 -0.17 10.13
CA GLY A 50 20.19 -0.41 9.57
C GLY A 50 19.59 0.86 8.99
N ALA A 51 18.77 0.72 7.95
CA ALA A 51 18.03 1.83 7.37
C ALA A 51 16.57 1.41 7.11
N VAL A 52 15.67 2.37 7.31
CA VAL A 52 14.24 2.23 7.02
C VAL A 52 13.81 3.41 6.17
N ALA A 53 13.27 3.13 4.99
CA ALA A 53 12.67 4.13 4.14
C ALA A 53 11.18 4.29 4.46
N GLY A 54 10.70 5.54 4.54
CA GLY A 54 9.27 5.83 4.67
C GLY A 54 8.53 5.71 3.33
N ASP A 55 7.22 5.60 3.40
CA ASP A 55 6.34 5.43 2.23
C ASP A 55 6.11 6.70 1.40
N LEU A 56 6.54 7.87 1.90
CA LEU A 56 6.46 9.15 1.19
C LEU A 56 7.78 9.60 0.57
N VAL A 57 8.79 8.73 0.53
CA VAL A 57 10.11 9.01 -0.04
C VAL A 57 10.06 8.78 -1.56
N ASP A 58 10.72 9.67 -2.30
CA ASP A 58 10.87 9.53 -3.76
C ASP A 58 11.77 8.34 -4.14
N VAL A 59 11.62 7.86 -5.37
CA VAL A 59 12.32 6.66 -5.87
C VAL A 59 13.83 6.88 -5.92
N GLU A 60 14.28 8.08 -6.27
CA GLU A 60 15.69 8.45 -6.36
C GLU A 60 16.37 8.38 -5.00
N SER A 61 15.69 8.88 -3.95
CA SER A 61 16.19 8.81 -2.57
C SER A 61 16.25 7.38 -2.06
N VAL A 62 15.25 6.53 -2.36
CA VAL A 62 15.27 5.10 -1.99
C VAL A 62 16.40 4.38 -2.74
N PHE A 63 16.61 4.67 -4.02
CA PHE A 63 17.68 4.09 -4.79
C PHE A 63 19.06 4.47 -4.23
N ALA A 64 19.27 5.76 -3.90
CA ALA A 64 20.50 6.26 -3.29
C ALA A 64 20.74 5.62 -1.91
N LEU A 65 19.68 5.47 -1.09
CA LEU A 65 19.77 4.79 0.20
C LEU A 65 20.19 3.33 0.04
N LYS A 66 19.62 2.62 -0.94
CA LYS A 66 20.01 1.23 -1.25
C LYS A 66 21.47 1.14 -1.67
N ALA A 67 21.93 2.05 -2.52
CA ALA A 67 23.34 2.10 -2.95
C ALA A 67 24.28 2.41 -1.78
N LEU A 68 23.92 3.36 -0.91
CA LEU A 68 24.68 3.67 0.30
C LEU A 68 24.80 2.46 1.21
N MET A 69 23.71 1.77 1.51
CA MET A 69 23.69 0.59 2.38
C MET A 69 24.54 -0.55 1.80
N ALA A 70 24.48 -0.77 0.49
CA ALA A 70 25.34 -1.74 -0.20
C ALA A 70 26.83 -1.36 -0.09
N GLY A 71 27.16 -0.08 -0.29
CA GLY A 71 28.52 0.45 -0.15
C GLY A 71 29.07 0.32 1.29
N LEU A 72 28.21 0.39 2.30
CA LEU A 72 28.56 0.17 3.70
C LEU A 72 28.59 -1.32 4.10
N GLY A 73 28.29 -2.24 3.17
CA GLY A 73 28.23 -3.68 3.43
C GLY A 73 27.05 -4.10 4.32
N SER A 74 26.00 -3.29 4.37
CA SER A 74 24.81 -3.60 5.16
C SER A 74 23.68 -4.19 4.29
N ARG A 75 23.02 -5.24 4.83
CA ARG A 75 21.80 -5.83 4.26
C ARG A 75 20.53 -5.45 5.06
N ASN A 76 20.68 -4.68 6.14
CA ASN A 76 19.60 -4.31 7.04
C ASN A 76 18.87 -3.07 6.47
N LEU A 77 18.10 -3.28 5.41
CA LEU A 77 17.31 -2.25 4.74
C LEU A 77 15.85 -2.71 4.65
N ASP A 78 14.93 -1.91 5.13
CA ASP A 78 13.51 -2.17 5.06
C ASP A 78 12.72 -0.89 4.71
N CYS A 79 11.53 -1.08 4.16
CA CYS A 79 10.56 -0.02 3.89
C CYS A 79 9.15 -0.36 4.40
N ARG A 80 8.91 -1.60 4.84
CA ARG A 80 7.60 -2.10 5.27
C ARG A 80 7.58 -2.27 6.79
N GLN A 81 7.04 -1.26 7.46
CA GLN A 81 6.96 -1.25 8.92
C GLN A 81 5.75 -2.02 9.48
N ASP A 82 4.81 -2.38 8.63
CA ASP A 82 3.55 -3.03 8.99
C ASP A 82 3.60 -4.57 8.94
N GLY A 83 4.72 -5.14 8.53
CA GLY A 83 4.88 -6.59 8.39
C GLY A 83 4.10 -7.20 7.23
N ALA A 84 3.63 -6.41 6.27
CA ALA A 84 2.86 -6.88 5.13
C ALA A 84 3.61 -7.98 4.35
N LYS A 85 2.90 -9.08 4.06
CA LYS A 85 3.40 -10.27 3.37
C LYS A 85 3.25 -10.12 1.85
N ILE A 86 3.84 -9.06 1.30
CA ILE A 86 3.77 -8.79 -0.14
C ILE A 86 4.95 -9.48 -0.84
N ASP A 87 4.62 -10.30 -1.84
CA ASP A 87 5.63 -10.84 -2.75
C ASP A 87 5.99 -9.80 -3.81
N GLY A 88 7.20 -9.27 -3.73
CA GLY A 88 7.72 -8.26 -4.64
C GLY A 88 8.22 -8.81 -5.99
N THR A 89 8.12 -10.12 -6.23
CA THR A 89 8.55 -10.74 -7.50
C THR A 89 7.60 -10.46 -8.65
N ARG A 90 6.33 -10.14 -8.33
CA ARG A 90 5.29 -9.78 -9.28
C ARG A 90 4.82 -8.36 -9.07
N ARG A 91 4.82 -7.58 -10.14
CA ARG A 91 4.39 -6.18 -10.12
C ARG A 91 2.93 -6.03 -9.69
N GLU A 92 2.10 -6.96 -10.08
CA GLU A 92 0.66 -6.99 -9.79
C GLU A 92 0.36 -7.09 -8.30
N HIS A 93 1.29 -7.61 -7.50
CA HIS A 93 1.09 -7.79 -6.06
C HIS A 93 1.25 -6.50 -5.24
N TYR A 94 1.82 -5.42 -5.79
CA TYR A 94 2.09 -4.19 -5.04
C TYR A 94 1.69 -2.90 -5.74
N LEU A 95 1.06 -2.98 -6.90
CA LEU A 95 0.53 -1.82 -7.62
C LEU A 95 -0.98 -1.91 -7.77
N PHE A 96 -1.64 -0.77 -7.87
CA PHE A 96 -3.01 -0.67 -8.32
C PHE A 96 -3.02 -0.62 -9.87
N ASN A 97 -3.03 -1.80 -10.48
CA ASN A 97 -2.67 -1.98 -11.89
C ASN A 97 -3.66 -1.34 -12.87
N ALA A 98 -4.97 -1.39 -12.57
CA ALA A 98 -5.98 -0.70 -13.39
C ALA A 98 -5.88 0.84 -13.30
N GLY A 99 -5.15 1.35 -12.31
CA GLY A 99 -5.14 2.76 -11.97
C GLY A 99 -6.51 3.27 -11.51
N ILE A 100 -6.54 4.52 -11.06
CA ILE A 100 -7.80 5.13 -10.58
C ILE A 100 -8.84 5.24 -11.70
N ALA A 101 -8.42 5.46 -12.95
CA ALA A 101 -9.31 5.53 -14.11
C ALA A 101 -10.02 4.19 -14.39
N GLY A 102 -9.34 3.06 -14.17
CA GLY A 102 -9.94 1.75 -14.38
C GLY A 102 -11.17 1.47 -13.53
N VAL A 103 -11.35 2.17 -12.41
CA VAL A 103 -12.57 2.06 -11.59
C VAL A 103 -13.82 2.45 -12.38
N ASP A 104 -13.72 3.42 -13.29
CA ASP A 104 -14.85 3.86 -14.13
C ASP A 104 -15.25 2.79 -15.17
N GLU A 105 -14.35 1.85 -15.46
CA GLU A 105 -14.54 0.79 -16.44
C GLU A 105 -14.97 -0.53 -15.80
N ALA A 106 -14.67 -0.73 -14.50
CA ALA A 106 -15.04 -1.94 -13.78
C ALA A 106 -16.55 -2.12 -13.71
N ASP A 107 -16.99 -3.38 -13.82
CA ASP A 107 -18.40 -3.77 -13.76
C ASP A 107 -18.73 -4.76 -12.62
N ALA A 108 -17.73 -5.19 -11.85
CA ALA A 108 -17.86 -5.82 -10.53
C ALA A 108 -16.66 -5.47 -9.67
N LEU A 109 -16.83 -5.28 -8.35
CA LEU A 109 -15.75 -4.94 -7.44
C LEU A 109 -15.80 -5.80 -6.18
N LEU A 110 -14.66 -6.42 -5.86
CA LEU A 110 -14.40 -7.07 -4.58
C LEU A 110 -13.33 -6.29 -3.81
N ILE A 111 -13.62 -5.90 -2.57
CA ILE A 111 -12.67 -5.24 -1.68
C ILE A 111 -12.29 -6.20 -0.56
N ILE A 112 -11.01 -6.46 -0.37
CA ILE A 112 -10.49 -7.42 0.62
C ILE A 112 -9.61 -6.67 1.61
N GLY A 113 -10.01 -6.61 2.89
CA GLY A 113 -9.20 -6.08 3.98
C GLY A 113 -8.80 -4.61 3.86
N SER A 114 -9.65 -3.79 3.24
CA SER A 114 -9.47 -2.34 3.14
C SER A 114 -10.76 -1.58 3.48
N ASN A 115 -10.57 -0.38 4.03
CA ASN A 115 -11.61 0.63 4.12
C ASN A 115 -11.24 1.84 3.24
N PRO A 116 -11.57 1.82 1.95
CA PRO A 116 -11.17 2.90 1.03
C PRO A 116 -11.69 4.27 1.46
N ARG A 117 -12.78 4.36 2.23
CA ARG A 117 -13.25 5.63 2.77
C ARG A 117 -12.24 6.30 3.70
N LYS A 118 -11.50 5.50 4.48
CA LYS A 118 -10.48 5.99 5.43
C LYS A 118 -9.08 6.02 4.81
N GLU A 119 -8.73 4.99 4.05
CA GLU A 119 -7.39 4.78 3.51
C GLU A 119 -7.14 5.56 2.21
N ALA A 120 -8.16 5.62 1.32
CA ALA A 120 -8.07 6.27 0.02
C ALA A 120 -9.39 6.99 -0.34
N PRO A 121 -9.74 8.10 0.35
CA PRO A 121 -11.07 8.72 0.23
C PRO A 121 -11.41 9.23 -1.18
N VAL A 122 -10.43 9.64 -1.97
CA VAL A 122 -10.64 10.05 -3.37
C VAL A 122 -10.97 8.84 -4.24
N LEU A 123 -10.30 7.71 -4.04
CA LEU A 123 -10.62 6.44 -4.69
C LEU A 123 -12.03 5.99 -4.31
N ASN A 124 -12.38 6.05 -3.01
CA ASN A 124 -13.71 5.72 -2.52
C ASN A 124 -14.81 6.57 -3.16
N ALA A 125 -14.56 7.86 -3.35
CA ALA A 125 -15.49 8.76 -4.04
C ALA A 125 -15.71 8.34 -5.50
N ARG A 126 -14.67 7.86 -6.18
CA ARG A 126 -14.76 7.35 -7.56
C ARG A 126 -15.52 6.02 -7.62
N ILE A 127 -15.24 5.09 -6.71
CA ILE A 127 -16.00 3.84 -6.56
C ILE A 127 -17.49 4.15 -6.33
N ARG A 128 -17.79 5.07 -5.41
CA ARG A 128 -19.17 5.50 -5.15
C ARG A 128 -19.86 6.06 -6.39
N LYS A 129 -19.17 6.87 -7.19
CA LYS A 129 -19.71 7.41 -8.44
C LYS A 129 -20.04 6.29 -9.43
N ARG A 130 -19.14 5.32 -9.60
CA ARG A 130 -19.35 4.16 -10.48
C ARG A 130 -20.48 3.25 -9.97
N TRP A 131 -20.49 2.95 -8.66
CA TRP A 131 -21.57 2.20 -8.03
C TRP A 131 -22.94 2.88 -8.22
N GLY A 132 -23.01 4.20 -8.07
CA GLY A 132 -24.23 4.99 -8.22
C GLY A 132 -24.83 4.96 -9.62
N SER A 133 -24.07 4.56 -10.64
CA SER A 133 -24.61 4.31 -11.99
C SER A 133 -25.40 2.99 -12.09
N GLY A 134 -25.40 2.15 -11.06
CA GLY A 134 -26.07 0.84 -11.03
C GLY A 134 -25.36 -0.25 -11.84
N LEU A 135 -24.15 0.02 -12.36
CA LEU A 135 -23.43 -0.87 -13.28
C LEU A 135 -22.31 -1.65 -12.62
N MET A 136 -22.10 -1.50 -11.31
CA MET A 136 -20.99 -2.15 -10.60
C MET A 136 -21.45 -2.62 -9.21
N PRO A 137 -21.88 -3.88 -9.05
CA PRO A 137 -22.04 -4.49 -7.74
C PRO A 137 -20.72 -4.52 -6.98
N VAL A 138 -20.80 -4.30 -5.66
CA VAL A 138 -19.63 -4.26 -4.78
C VAL A 138 -19.79 -5.26 -3.65
N ALA A 139 -18.77 -6.03 -3.36
CA ALA A 139 -18.66 -6.86 -2.18
C ALA A 139 -17.41 -6.56 -1.36
N VAL A 140 -17.45 -6.90 -0.07
CA VAL A 140 -16.37 -6.68 0.90
C VAL A 140 -16.09 -7.94 1.69
N ILE A 141 -14.83 -8.30 1.82
CA ILE A 141 -14.31 -9.24 2.81
C ILE A 141 -13.50 -8.44 3.83
N GLY A 142 -13.92 -8.45 5.09
CA GLY A 142 -13.30 -7.68 6.16
C GLY A 142 -14.27 -7.35 7.27
N SER A 143 -13.95 -6.37 8.14
CA SER A 143 -14.80 -5.97 9.25
C SER A 143 -16.21 -5.55 8.80
N GLN A 144 -17.23 -5.95 9.54
CA GLN A 144 -18.62 -5.58 9.29
C GLN A 144 -18.89 -4.07 9.47
N ASP A 145 -18.06 -3.39 10.25
CA ASP A 145 -18.21 -1.96 10.56
C ASP A 145 -17.67 -1.04 9.43
N VAL A 146 -17.41 -1.57 8.26
CA VAL A 146 -16.88 -0.78 7.13
C VAL A 146 -18.00 0.03 6.49
N ASP A 147 -18.13 1.30 6.87
CA ASP A 147 -19.00 2.26 6.20
C ASP A 147 -18.30 2.87 4.98
N LEU A 148 -18.70 2.45 3.77
CA LEU A 148 -18.16 2.90 2.48
C LEU A 148 -18.93 4.08 1.87
N THR A 149 -20.08 4.47 2.45
CA THR A 149 -21.03 5.47 1.91
C THR A 149 -21.82 5.01 0.66
N TYR A 150 -21.76 3.74 0.35
CA TYR A 150 -22.55 3.03 -0.66
C TYR A 150 -22.80 1.59 -0.19
N ASN A 151 -23.80 0.92 -0.75
CA ASN A 151 -24.10 -0.46 -0.37
C ASN A 151 -23.05 -1.41 -0.97
N ALA A 152 -22.57 -2.30 -0.14
CA ALA A 152 -21.71 -3.41 -0.52
C ALA A 152 -22.20 -4.68 0.18
N GLU A 153 -22.12 -5.82 -0.50
CA GLU A 153 -22.42 -7.12 0.08
C GLU A 153 -21.25 -7.53 0.98
N HIS A 154 -21.53 -7.81 2.25
CA HIS A 154 -20.49 -8.28 3.18
C HIS A 154 -20.39 -9.80 3.14
N LEU A 155 -19.24 -10.33 2.69
CA LEU A 155 -19.05 -11.77 2.45
C LEU A 155 -18.47 -12.50 3.67
N GLY A 156 -18.09 -11.78 4.72
CA GLY A 156 -17.49 -12.33 5.93
C GLY A 156 -16.10 -11.73 6.26
N GLU A 157 -15.54 -12.23 7.34
CA GLU A 157 -14.24 -11.77 7.86
C GLU A 157 -13.21 -12.91 7.75
N GLY A 158 -12.20 -12.76 6.91
CA GLY A 158 -11.09 -13.71 6.87
C GLY A 158 -10.99 -14.57 5.62
N ALA A 159 -10.07 -15.55 5.66
CA ALA A 159 -9.71 -16.36 4.49
C ALA A 159 -10.85 -17.28 4.00
N SER A 160 -11.71 -17.74 4.89
CA SER A 160 -12.84 -18.62 4.52
C SER A 160 -13.80 -18.00 3.51
N ALA A 161 -14.00 -16.67 3.57
CA ALA A 161 -14.79 -15.97 2.59
C ALA A 161 -14.17 -15.98 1.19
N LEU A 162 -12.83 -15.99 1.08
CA LEU A 162 -12.13 -16.19 -0.20
C LEU A 162 -12.28 -17.61 -0.73
N GLU A 163 -12.29 -18.61 0.15
CA GLU A 163 -12.50 -20.00 -0.23
C GLU A 163 -13.86 -20.22 -0.87
N THR A 164 -14.94 -19.60 -0.31
CA THR A 164 -16.29 -19.71 -0.90
C THR A 164 -16.42 -18.99 -2.25
N LEU A 165 -15.57 -18.03 -2.54
CA LEU A 165 -15.51 -17.41 -3.87
C LEU A 165 -14.73 -18.29 -4.86
N LEU A 166 -13.63 -18.91 -4.41
CA LEU A 166 -12.78 -19.78 -5.23
C LEU A 166 -13.50 -21.08 -5.63
N ASP A 167 -14.26 -21.69 -4.71
CA ASP A 167 -15.02 -22.91 -4.97
C ASP A 167 -16.39 -22.64 -5.64
N GLY A 168 -16.76 -21.36 -5.77
CA GLY A 168 -18.00 -20.94 -6.42
C GLY A 168 -19.26 -21.13 -5.59
N SER A 169 -19.15 -21.49 -4.29
CA SER A 169 -20.31 -21.74 -3.42
C SER A 169 -21.03 -20.44 -3.01
N HIS A 170 -20.34 -19.30 -3.04
CA HIS A 170 -20.98 -18.00 -2.78
C HIS A 170 -21.52 -17.38 -4.07
N ALA A 171 -22.73 -16.80 -4.01
CA ALA A 171 -23.40 -16.20 -5.16
C ALA A 171 -22.58 -15.10 -5.86
N PHE A 172 -21.79 -14.32 -5.11
CA PHE A 172 -20.96 -13.25 -5.65
C PHE A 172 -19.80 -13.78 -6.54
N ALA A 173 -19.42 -15.06 -6.42
CA ALA A 173 -18.46 -15.69 -7.33
C ALA A 173 -18.96 -15.65 -8.78
N LYS A 174 -20.26 -15.90 -8.97
CA LYS A 174 -20.90 -15.80 -10.29
C LYS A 174 -20.91 -14.37 -10.82
N VAL A 175 -21.15 -13.37 -9.96
CA VAL A 175 -21.10 -11.95 -10.33
C VAL A 175 -19.71 -11.56 -10.86
N LEU A 176 -18.64 -12.02 -10.18
CA LEU A 176 -17.27 -11.77 -10.63
C LEU A 176 -16.95 -12.49 -11.94
N THR A 177 -17.40 -13.73 -12.11
CA THR A 177 -17.11 -14.55 -13.31
C THR A 177 -17.86 -14.03 -14.54
N GLU A 178 -19.08 -13.52 -14.38
CA GLU A 178 -19.89 -12.98 -15.47
C GLU A 178 -19.50 -11.52 -15.84
N ALA A 179 -18.73 -10.86 -14.98
CA ALA A 179 -18.25 -9.51 -15.24
C ALA A 179 -17.24 -9.49 -16.40
N LYS A 180 -17.31 -8.46 -17.23
CA LYS A 180 -16.36 -8.25 -18.33
C LYS A 180 -15.05 -7.64 -17.83
N ARG A 181 -15.13 -6.84 -16.78
CA ARG A 181 -14.00 -6.12 -16.16
C ARG A 181 -14.09 -6.21 -14.62
N PRO A 182 -13.98 -7.43 -14.06
CA PRO A 182 -13.97 -7.59 -12.63
C PRO A 182 -12.74 -6.93 -12.01
N MET A 183 -12.91 -6.28 -10.86
CA MET A 183 -11.84 -5.63 -10.12
C MET A 183 -11.75 -6.19 -8.70
N ILE A 184 -10.54 -6.47 -8.25
CA ILE A 184 -10.25 -6.93 -6.89
C ILE A 184 -9.26 -5.96 -6.25
N ILE A 185 -9.65 -5.30 -5.17
CA ILE A 185 -8.78 -4.42 -4.37
C ILE A 185 -8.37 -5.18 -3.11
N LEU A 186 -7.08 -5.51 -3.02
CA LEU A 186 -6.50 -6.13 -1.84
C LEU A 186 -5.83 -5.07 -0.96
N GLY A 187 -6.37 -4.86 0.22
CA GLY A 187 -5.88 -3.86 1.17
C GLY A 187 -4.72 -4.34 2.02
N ARG A 188 -3.97 -3.39 2.58
CA ARG A 188 -2.85 -3.67 3.48
C ARG A 188 -3.27 -4.47 4.71
N GLY A 189 -4.47 -4.23 5.24
CA GLY A 189 -5.00 -4.96 6.39
C GLY A 189 -5.09 -6.47 6.18
N ALA A 190 -5.34 -6.92 4.95
CA ALA A 190 -5.38 -8.34 4.60
C ALA A 190 -3.99 -8.98 4.57
N VAL A 191 -2.99 -8.29 3.99
CA VAL A 191 -1.64 -8.83 3.82
C VAL A 191 -0.73 -8.61 5.04
N ALA A 192 -1.10 -7.74 5.98
CA ALA A 192 -0.37 -7.54 7.24
C ALA A 192 -0.64 -8.64 8.30
N ARG A 193 -1.63 -9.50 8.08
CA ARG A 193 -1.97 -10.63 8.96
C ARG A 193 -0.86 -11.69 8.92
N GLU A 194 -0.87 -12.60 9.90
CA GLU A 194 0.05 -13.75 9.90
C GLU A 194 -0.13 -14.63 8.66
N ASP A 195 -1.37 -14.84 8.23
CA ASP A 195 -1.77 -15.58 7.03
C ASP A 195 -1.77 -14.72 5.75
N GLY A 196 -1.26 -13.49 5.80
CA GLY A 196 -1.32 -12.52 4.70
C GLY A 196 -0.74 -13.02 3.37
N ALA A 197 0.29 -13.87 3.41
CA ALA A 197 0.84 -14.48 2.19
C ALA A 197 -0.16 -15.47 1.54
N ALA A 198 -0.88 -16.25 2.35
CA ALA A 198 -1.93 -17.15 1.86
C ALA A 198 -3.13 -16.36 1.31
N VAL A 199 -3.51 -15.28 1.99
CA VAL A 199 -4.58 -14.38 1.51
C VAL A 199 -4.21 -13.75 0.17
N LEU A 200 -2.96 -13.28 0.00
CA LEU A 200 -2.48 -12.75 -1.28
C LEU A 200 -2.53 -13.82 -2.38
N ALA A 201 -2.07 -15.03 -2.08
CA ALA A 201 -2.09 -16.15 -3.03
C ALA A 201 -3.51 -16.55 -3.44
N ALA A 202 -4.45 -16.59 -2.48
CA ALA A 202 -5.86 -16.89 -2.74
C ALA A 202 -6.54 -15.77 -3.57
N ALA A 203 -6.29 -14.51 -3.24
CA ALA A 203 -6.80 -13.36 -4.00
C ALA A 203 -6.24 -13.33 -5.44
N TRP A 204 -4.97 -13.68 -5.60
CA TRP A 204 -4.34 -13.83 -6.91
C TRP A 204 -4.95 -15.00 -7.73
N ALA A 205 -5.19 -16.14 -7.10
CA ALA A 205 -5.85 -17.27 -7.75
C ALA A 205 -7.27 -16.89 -8.20
N LEU A 206 -8.03 -16.21 -7.35
CA LEU A 206 -9.36 -15.70 -7.67
C LEU A 206 -9.31 -14.71 -8.85
N ALA A 207 -8.35 -13.76 -8.84
CA ALA A 207 -8.19 -12.79 -9.92
C ALA A 207 -7.97 -13.44 -11.30
N ASN A 208 -7.14 -14.51 -11.33
CA ASN A 208 -6.96 -15.30 -12.55
C ASN A 208 -8.23 -16.06 -12.94
N GLN A 209 -8.91 -16.68 -11.98
CA GLN A 209 -10.10 -17.47 -12.23
C GLN A 209 -11.26 -16.66 -12.81
N VAL A 210 -11.48 -15.43 -12.30
CA VAL A 210 -12.58 -14.55 -12.73
C VAL A 210 -12.22 -13.65 -13.90
N GLY A 211 -11.01 -13.74 -14.47
CA GLY A 211 -10.59 -12.92 -15.61
C GLY A 211 -10.25 -11.47 -15.24
N ALA A 212 -9.90 -11.21 -13.97
CA ALA A 212 -9.41 -9.89 -13.56
C ALA A 212 -7.99 -9.59 -14.06
N LEU A 213 -7.29 -10.60 -14.58
CA LEU A 213 -5.94 -10.50 -15.13
C LEU A 213 -5.93 -11.04 -16.56
N THR A 214 -6.07 -10.14 -17.54
CA THR A 214 -5.99 -10.45 -18.97
C THR A 214 -5.07 -9.44 -19.67
N PRO A 215 -4.64 -9.69 -20.92
CA PRO A 215 -3.84 -8.72 -21.66
C PRO A 215 -4.47 -7.33 -21.78
N ASP A 216 -5.80 -7.25 -21.81
CA ASP A 216 -6.56 -6.01 -22.00
C ASP A 216 -7.14 -5.44 -20.70
N TRP A 217 -7.07 -6.19 -19.59
CA TRP A 217 -7.64 -5.80 -18.30
C TRP A 217 -6.80 -6.29 -17.13
N HIS A 218 -6.32 -5.38 -16.31
CA HIS A 218 -5.57 -5.65 -15.09
C HIS A 218 -6.34 -5.10 -13.87
N GLY A 219 -7.37 -5.79 -13.46
CA GLY A 219 -8.28 -5.42 -12.37
C GLY A 219 -7.83 -5.90 -10.97
N PHE A 220 -6.56 -6.31 -10.80
CA PHE A 220 -6.04 -6.76 -9.50
C PHE A 220 -4.99 -5.81 -8.95
#